data_86942759f7134812ed1a2163de7d7cf7
#
_entry.id   86942759f7134812ed1a2163de7d7cf7
#
_cell.length_a   1.000
_cell.length_b   1.000
_cell.length_c   1.000
_cell.angle_alpha   90.00
_cell.angle_beta   90.00
_cell.angle_gamma   90.00
#
_symmetry.space_group_name_H-M   'P 1'
#
loop_
_entity.id
_entity.type
_entity.pdbx_description
1 polymer ?
#
loop_
_entity_poly.entity_id
_entity_poly.type
_entity_poly.pdbx_seq_one_letter_code
_entity_poly.pdbx_strand_id
1 'polypeptide(L)'
;NPGTYVVPADQLPMTTTNSGLYHCVFHLNKSGEAGKPISYLANPNRQGRPVFDLSQVKPKDQRITVFYVTGSNLYLKGFDVIGTQVTITDHTQSECFRIVKGANNNKFEDLRTHDGMAIGFYLLGGSNNHILNCDAYNNYDSVSEGGKGGNVDGFGGHINSSSAGEGKGTGNVFEGCRAWYNSDDGFDLINCFEAVKIINCWSFLNGYKPGTKEAAGDGTGFKAGGYGMSADNLPATPDIIPQHEVRNSLAYYNRLRGFYANHHLGGIIFESNTAVNSGENYNMTNRELPLALPPTDVSGYDHIIKNNLSFVSRSGSKHIVTVNRAKSEVSNNSFDGSEEVVEADFISLEEAELMRDRKPNGDLPDVN
;
A
#
# COMPACT_ATOMS: atom_id res chain seq x y z
N ASN A 1 -20.46 -18.08 3.56
CA ASN A 1 -20.18 -19.43 3.12
C ASN A 1 -19.08 -19.43 2.07
N PRO A 2 -18.24 -20.48 2.01
CA PRO A 2 -17.28 -20.60 0.91
C PRO A 2 -17.98 -20.74 -0.43
N GLY A 3 -17.27 -20.38 -1.48
CA GLY A 3 -17.74 -20.35 -2.86
C GLY A 3 -17.64 -18.97 -3.48
N THR A 4 -17.70 -18.92 -4.81
CA THR A 4 -17.62 -17.69 -5.58
C THR A 4 -19.00 -17.09 -5.76
N TYR A 5 -19.15 -15.84 -5.35
CA TYR A 5 -20.28 -14.99 -5.67
C TYR A 5 -19.87 -14.07 -6.83
N VAL A 6 -20.33 -14.39 -8.03
CA VAL A 6 -20.14 -13.51 -9.20
C VAL A 6 -21.11 -12.35 -9.08
N VAL A 7 -20.58 -11.16 -8.88
CA VAL A 7 -21.40 -9.94 -8.73
C VAL A 7 -22.04 -9.62 -10.09
N PRO A 8 -23.38 -9.55 -10.18
CA PRO A 8 -24.05 -9.23 -11.41
C PRO A 8 -23.65 -7.86 -11.99
N ALA A 9 -23.58 -7.76 -13.29
CA ALA A 9 -23.17 -6.54 -13.99
C ALA A 9 -24.08 -5.31 -13.69
N ASP A 10 -25.34 -5.57 -13.34
CA ASP A 10 -26.34 -4.59 -13.01
C ASP A 10 -26.47 -4.32 -11.48
N GLN A 11 -25.67 -5.00 -10.67
CA GLN A 11 -25.59 -4.70 -9.22
C GLN A 11 -24.74 -3.45 -8.98
N LEU A 12 -25.30 -2.31 -9.28
CA LEU A 12 -24.64 -1.01 -9.21
C LEU A 12 -25.51 -0.03 -8.40
N PRO A 13 -25.59 -0.22 -7.09
CA PRO A 13 -26.62 0.45 -6.29
C PRO A 13 -26.39 1.95 -6.12
N MET A 14 -25.16 2.47 -6.31
CA MET A 14 -24.91 3.83 -5.86
C MET A 14 -23.63 4.47 -6.41
N THR A 15 -23.72 5.75 -6.74
CA THR A 15 -22.56 6.63 -6.95
C THR A 15 -22.12 7.22 -5.61
N THR A 16 -20.80 7.21 -5.33
CA THR A 16 -20.27 7.59 -4.01
C THR A 16 -19.80 9.04 -3.92
N THR A 17 -19.76 9.76 -5.03
CA THR A 17 -19.29 11.15 -5.09
C THR A 17 -20.31 12.05 -5.76
N ASN A 18 -20.27 13.35 -5.46
CA ASN A 18 -21.11 14.35 -6.12
C ASN A 18 -20.85 14.46 -7.63
N SER A 19 -19.72 13.97 -8.10
CA SER A 19 -19.38 13.97 -9.53
C SER A 19 -19.94 12.78 -10.30
N GLY A 20 -20.52 11.78 -9.61
CA GLY A 20 -20.99 10.55 -10.25
C GLY A 20 -19.88 9.66 -10.82
N LEU A 21 -18.61 9.93 -10.50
CA LEU A 21 -17.47 9.23 -11.07
C LEU A 21 -17.28 7.81 -10.52
N TYR A 22 -17.66 7.58 -9.28
CA TYR A 22 -17.47 6.28 -8.61
C TYR A 22 -18.75 5.47 -8.56
N HIS A 23 -18.63 4.19 -8.93
CA HIS A 23 -19.65 3.18 -8.73
C HIS A 23 -19.32 2.34 -7.50
N CYS A 24 -20.21 2.34 -6.51
CA CYS A 24 -20.06 1.57 -5.29
C CYS A 24 -20.88 0.28 -5.38
N VAL A 25 -20.25 -0.86 -5.17
CA VAL A 25 -20.95 -2.16 -5.19
C VAL A 25 -21.55 -2.47 -3.83
N PHE A 26 -20.79 -2.31 -2.74
CA PHE A 26 -21.25 -2.54 -1.37
C PHE A 26 -20.97 -1.30 -0.50
N HIS A 27 -22.00 -0.67 0.01
CA HIS A 27 -21.87 0.48 0.93
C HIS A 27 -22.00 0.04 2.38
N LEU A 28 -20.89 0.06 3.11
CA LEU A 28 -20.83 -0.27 4.53
C LEU A 28 -21.00 1.01 5.35
N ASN A 29 -22.25 1.43 5.53
CA ASN A 29 -22.63 2.72 6.14
C ASN A 29 -23.19 2.62 7.57
N LYS A 30 -23.37 1.43 8.10
CA LYS A 30 -23.79 1.22 9.50
C LYS A 30 -22.56 1.13 10.38
N SER A 31 -22.66 1.65 11.58
CA SER A 31 -21.59 1.58 12.58
C SER A 31 -21.97 0.63 13.71
N GLY A 32 -20.98 -0.12 14.17
CA GLY A 32 -21.07 -0.82 15.44
C GLY A 32 -20.76 0.11 16.62
N GLU A 33 -20.66 -0.44 17.81
CA GLU A 33 -20.29 0.24 19.04
C GLU A 33 -18.86 -0.17 19.46
N ALA A 34 -18.21 0.62 20.29
CA ALA A 34 -16.94 0.25 20.88
C ALA A 34 -17.05 -1.10 21.62
N GLY A 35 -16.19 -2.06 21.26
CA GLY A 35 -16.24 -3.43 21.80
C GLY A 35 -17.36 -4.32 21.25
N LYS A 36 -18.26 -3.79 20.38
CA LYS A 36 -19.34 -4.52 19.73
C LYS A 36 -19.40 -4.18 18.24
N PRO A 37 -18.43 -4.59 17.44
CA PRO A 37 -18.38 -4.27 16.03
C PRO A 37 -19.52 -4.96 15.26
N ILE A 38 -19.94 -4.35 14.15
CA ILE A 38 -20.68 -5.07 13.12
C ILE A 38 -19.65 -5.92 12.37
N SER A 39 -19.89 -7.24 12.33
CA SER A 39 -18.91 -8.18 11.83
C SER A 39 -19.35 -8.88 10.55
N TYR A 40 -18.48 -8.90 9.55
CA TYR A 40 -18.62 -9.61 8.28
C TYR A 40 -17.53 -10.67 8.19
N LEU A 41 -17.83 -11.88 8.63
CA LEU A 41 -16.83 -12.92 8.82
C LEU A 41 -17.09 -14.12 7.90
N ALA A 42 -16.04 -14.66 7.30
CA ALA A 42 -16.11 -15.99 6.72
C ALA A 42 -16.42 -17.02 7.81
N ASN A 43 -17.18 -18.05 7.45
CA ASN A 43 -17.51 -19.10 8.40
C ASN A 43 -16.28 -19.97 8.69
N PRO A 44 -15.72 -19.95 9.91
CA PRO A 44 -14.49 -20.68 10.22
C PRO A 44 -14.67 -22.21 10.21
N ASN A 45 -15.91 -22.70 10.26
CA ASN A 45 -16.25 -24.12 10.25
C ASN A 45 -16.42 -24.70 8.84
N ARG A 46 -16.15 -23.91 7.79
CA ARG A 46 -16.25 -24.34 6.40
C ARG A 46 -14.87 -24.29 5.74
N GLN A 47 -14.57 -25.29 4.94
CA GLN A 47 -13.36 -25.26 4.10
C GLN A 47 -13.55 -24.28 2.93
N GLY A 48 -12.49 -23.54 2.60
CA GLY A 48 -12.47 -22.54 1.54
C GLY A 48 -12.92 -21.14 2.01
N ARG A 49 -12.68 -20.17 1.16
CA ARG A 49 -12.96 -18.75 1.40
C ARG A 49 -14.16 -18.30 0.57
N PRO A 50 -15.01 -17.41 1.07
CA PRO A 50 -15.93 -16.67 0.22
C PRO A 50 -15.14 -15.81 -0.77
N VAL A 51 -15.57 -15.77 -2.02
CA VAL A 51 -14.94 -14.96 -3.08
C VAL A 51 -16.00 -14.06 -3.70
N PHE A 52 -15.72 -12.76 -3.76
CA PHE A 52 -16.51 -11.79 -4.50
C PHE A 52 -15.83 -11.53 -5.83
N ASP A 53 -16.45 -12.00 -6.91
CA ASP A 53 -15.92 -11.86 -8.29
C ASP A 53 -16.60 -10.68 -8.99
N LEU A 54 -15.80 -9.64 -9.28
CA LEU A 54 -16.23 -8.39 -9.89
C LEU A 54 -16.02 -8.37 -11.42
N SER A 55 -15.59 -9.46 -12.02
CA SER A 55 -15.24 -9.51 -13.45
C SER A 55 -16.36 -9.07 -14.41
N GLN A 56 -17.61 -9.15 -13.97
CA GLN A 56 -18.77 -8.73 -14.75
C GLN A 56 -19.17 -7.26 -14.52
N VAL A 57 -18.63 -6.60 -13.48
CA VAL A 57 -18.96 -5.21 -13.13
C VAL A 57 -18.08 -4.26 -13.94
N LYS A 58 -18.63 -3.70 -15.02
CA LYS A 58 -17.91 -2.84 -15.98
C LYS A 58 -18.71 -1.59 -16.32
N PRO A 59 -18.96 -0.70 -15.34
CA PRO A 59 -19.72 0.53 -15.59
C PRO A 59 -18.93 1.44 -16.54
N LYS A 60 -19.60 1.89 -17.60
CA LYS A 60 -18.95 2.74 -18.59
C LYS A 60 -18.55 4.10 -17.97
N ASP A 61 -17.33 4.54 -18.23
CA ASP A 61 -16.78 5.83 -17.83
C ASP A 61 -16.87 6.10 -16.30
N GLN A 62 -16.80 5.04 -15.49
CA GLN A 62 -16.84 5.16 -14.04
C GLN A 62 -15.77 4.31 -13.35
N ARG A 63 -15.27 4.81 -12.24
CA ARG A 63 -14.42 4.05 -11.31
C ARG A 63 -15.28 3.10 -10.48
N ILE A 64 -14.73 1.97 -10.12
CA ILE A 64 -15.38 0.99 -9.26
C ILE A 64 -14.80 1.10 -7.86
N THR A 65 -15.68 1.21 -6.87
CA THR A 65 -15.33 0.98 -5.46
C THR A 65 -16.13 -0.24 -5.00
N VAL A 66 -15.45 -1.36 -4.70
CA VAL A 66 -16.17 -2.58 -4.33
C VAL A 66 -16.81 -2.42 -2.96
N PHE A 67 -16.01 -2.16 -1.93
CA PHE A 67 -16.48 -1.88 -0.58
C PHE A 67 -16.23 -0.41 -0.21
N TYR A 68 -17.29 0.38 -0.21
CA TYR A 68 -17.25 1.77 0.24
C TYR A 68 -17.58 1.85 1.73
N VAL A 69 -16.59 2.20 2.54
CA VAL A 69 -16.67 2.14 4.00
C VAL A 69 -16.80 3.55 4.56
N THR A 70 -17.98 3.85 5.09
CA THR A 70 -18.31 5.09 5.81
C THR A 70 -18.69 4.84 7.25
N GLY A 71 -18.97 3.58 7.61
CA GLY A 71 -19.29 3.15 8.98
C GLY A 71 -18.04 2.97 9.85
N SER A 72 -18.23 3.02 11.15
CA SER A 72 -17.19 2.82 12.17
C SER A 72 -17.44 1.55 12.97
N ASN A 73 -16.39 1.06 13.65
CA ASN A 73 -16.45 -0.16 14.46
C ASN A 73 -16.97 -1.35 13.63
N LEU A 74 -16.36 -1.56 12.47
CA LEU A 74 -16.62 -2.71 11.61
C LEU A 74 -15.48 -3.72 11.72
N TYR A 75 -15.81 -5.00 11.58
CA TYR A 75 -14.83 -6.08 11.52
C TYR A 75 -15.11 -6.96 10.31
N LEU A 76 -14.20 -6.93 9.34
CA LEU A 76 -14.26 -7.72 8.13
C LEU A 76 -13.15 -8.77 8.15
N LYS A 77 -13.47 -10.05 7.87
CA LYS A 77 -12.45 -11.12 7.92
C LYS A 77 -12.73 -12.27 6.98
N GLY A 78 -11.66 -12.72 6.32
CA GLY A 78 -11.56 -14.08 5.79
C GLY A 78 -12.19 -14.30 4.41
N PHE A 79 -12.27 -13.29 3.55
CA PHE A 79 -12.80 -13.43 2.20
C PHE A 79 -11.91 -12.75 1.14
N ASP A 80 -12.16 -13.09 -0.11
CA ASP A 80 -11.40 -12.59 -1.25
C ASP A 80 -12.27 -11.68 -2.13
N VAL A 81 -11.62 -10.68 -2.77
CA VAL A 81 -12.20 -9.81 -3.80
C VAL A 81 -11.34 -9.95 -5.05
N ILE A 82 -11.93 -10.37 -6.14
CA ILE A 82 -11.22 -10.63 -7.40
C ILE A 82 -11.86 -9.91 -8.58
N GLY A 83 -11.08 -9.74 -9.64
CA GLY A 83 -11.59 -9.33 -10.95
C GLY A 83 -12.11 -7.90 -11.02
N THR A 84 -11.79 -7.01 -10.07
CA THR A 84 -12.20 -5.60 -10.12
C THR A 84 -11.66 -4.94 -11.38
N GLN A 85 -12.53 -4.23 -12.11
CA GLN A 85 -12.23 -3.74 -13.45
C GLN A 85 -11.94 -2.24 -13.49
N VAL A 86 -11.23 -1.82 -14.55
CA VAL A 86 -11.08 -0.45 -15.01
C VAL A 86 -11.69 -0.35 -16.40
N THR A 87 -12.46 0.70 -16.66
CA THR A 87 -13.11 0.96 -17.96
C THR A 87 -12.75 2.32 -18.54
N ILE A 88 -12.14 3.19 -17.77
CA ILE A 88 -11.68 4.52 -18.20
C ILE A 88 -10.28 4.39 -18.78
N THR A 89 -10.06 4.95 -19.97
CA THR A 89 -8.77 4.88 -20.67
C THR A 89 -7.77 5.96 -20.27
N ASP A 90 -8.27 7.09 -19.76
CA ASP A 90 -7.45 8.16 -19.21
C ASP A 90 -6.98 7.82 -17.79
N HIS A 91 -6.20 8.69 -17.17
CA HIS A 91 -5.72 8.52 -15.81
C HIS A 91 -6.87 8.24 -14.83
N THR A 92 -6.82 7.10 -14.18
CA THR A 92 -7.89 6.63 -13.29
C THR A 92 -7.38 5.61 -12.28
N GLN A 93 -8.26 5.24 -11.36
CA GLN A 93 -8.08 4.12 -10.44
C GLN A 93 -9.44 3.54 -10.05
N SER A 94 -9.50 2.25 -9.75
CA SER A 94 -10.60 1.59 -9.02
C SER A 94 -10.06 1.05 -7.71
N GLU A 95 -10.92 0.78 -6.73
CA GLU A 95 -10.48 0.28 -5.42
C GLU A 95 -11.34 -0.90 -4.95
N CYS A 96 -10.70 -1.89 -4.32
CA CYS A 96 -11.45 -2.97 -3.66
C CYS A 96 -12.05 -2.48 -2.33
N PHE A 97 -11.26 -1.82 -1.49
CA PHE A 97 -11.73 -1.21 -0.24
C PHE A 97 -11.39 0.27 -0.23
N ARG A 98 -12.41 1.14 -0.11
CA ARG A 98 -12.24 2.58 0.04
C ARG A 98 -12.76 3.02 1.40
N ILE A 99 -11.86 3.40 2.30
CA ILE A 99 -12.14 3.85 3.66
C ILE A 99 -12.06 5.37 3.70
N VAL A 100 -13.11 6.04 4.13
CA VAL A 100 -13.20 7.50 4.03
C VAL A 100 -13.40 8.19 5.38
N LYS A 101 -13.43 9.52 5.35
CA LYS A 101 -13.67 10.36 6.53
C LYS A 101 -14.86 9.88 7.36
N GLY A 102 -14.63 9.71 8.66
CA GLY A 102 -15.64 9.24 9.60
C GLY A 102 -15.69 7.72 9.79
N ALA A 103 -15.03 6.96 8.95
CA ALA A 103 -14.90 5.50 9.08
C ALA A 103 -13.79 5.16 10.09
N ASN A 104 -14.12 5.09 11.37
CA ASN A 104 -13.14 4.95 12.44
C ASN A 104 -13.18 3.57 13.10
N ASN A 105 -12.05 3.16 13.69
CA ASN A 105 -11.94 1.94 14.51
C ASN A 105 -12.38 0.67 13.75
N ASN A 106 -12.13 0.59 12.47
CA ASN A 106 -12.46 -0.58 11.66
C ASN A 106 -11.28 -1.54 11.65
N LYS A 107 -11.57 -2.84 11.63
CA LYS A 107 -10.59 -3.89 11.48
C LYS A 107 -10.87 -4.69 10.20
N PHE A 108 -9.84 -4.78 9.36
CA PHE A 108 -9.82 -5.60 8.15
C PHE A 108 -8.77 -6.68 8.36
N GLU A 109 -9.16 -7.94 8.43
CA GLU A 109 -8.25 -9.02 8.79
C GLU A 109 -8.37 -10.20 7.83
N ASP A 110 -7.22 -10.73 7.40
CA ASP A 110 -7.16 -11.90 6.53
C ASP A 110 -8.06 -11.76 5.28
N LEU A 111 -8.03 -10.59 4.65
CA LEU A 111 -8.70 -10.31 3.39
C LEU A 111 -7.69 -10.39 2.24
N ARG A 112 -8.16 -10.79 1.05
CA ARG A 112 -7.32 -10.82 -0.15
C ARG A 112 -7.99 -10.05 -1.27
N THR A 113 -7.18 -9.24 -1.98
CA THR A 113 -7.60 -8.51 -3.18
C THR A 113 -6.64 -8.89 -4.30
N HIS A 114 -7.15 -9.56 -5.34
CA HIS A 114 -6.24 -10.10 -6.35
C HIS A 114 -6.88 -10.33 -7.72
N ASP A 115 -6.02 -10.58 -8.69
CA ASP A 115 -6.40 -10.88 -10.08
C ASP A 115 -7.38 -9.85 -10.66
N GLY A 116 -7.11 -8.56 -10.39
CA GLY A 116 -7.94 -7.44 -10.82
C GLY A 116 -7.12 -6.28 -11.40
N MET A 117 -7.77 -5.13 -11.54
CA MET A 117 -7.19 -3.88 -12.06
C MET A 117 -7.29 -2.74 -11.05
N ALA A 118 -7.40 -3.03 -9.76
CA ALA A 118 -7.73 -2.06 -8.73
C ALA A 118 -6.72 -2.01 -7.60
N ILE A 119 -6.62 -0.87 -6.93
CA ILE A 119 -5.96 -0.74 -5.63
C ILE A 119 -6.65 -1.68 -4.64
N GLY A 120 -5.86 -2.43 -3.87
CA GLY A 120 -6.42 -3.35 -2.88
C GLY A 120 -7.15 -2.60 -1.76
N PHE A 121 -6.42 -1.79 -0.99
CA PHE A 121 -6.94 -1.00 0.12
C PHE A 121 -6.58 0.46 -0.07
N TYR A 122 -7.60 1.33 -0.06
CA TYR A 122 -7.42 2.77 -0.25
C TYR A 122 -7.97 3.55 0.94
N LEU A 123 -7.08 3.98 1.83
CA LEU A 123 -7.39 4.67 3.08
C LEU A 123 -7.30 6.18 2.88
N LEU A 124 -8.44 6.84 2.68
CA LEU A 124 -8.56 8.29 2.47
C LEU A 124 -8.89 9.07 3.74
N GLY A 125 -9.22 8.38 4.83
CA GLY A 125 -9.62 9.04 6.06
C GLY A 125 -10.07 8.07 7.13
N GLY A 126 -10.61 8.63 8.21
CA GLY A 126 -10.93 7.87 9.41
C GLY A 126 -9.70 7.60 10.27
N SER A 127 -9.93 7.27 11.53
CA SER A 127 -8.88 7.07 12.54
C SER A 127 -8.89 5.66 13.08
N ASN A 128 -7.74 5.18 13.53
CA ASN A 128 -7.58 3.90 14.21
C ASN A 128 -8.10 2.70 13.38
N ASN A 129 -7.96 2.76 12.07
CA ASN A 129 -8.27 1.62 11.22
C ASN A 129 -7.06 0.69 11.18
N HIS A 130 -7.30 -0.60 11.32
CA HIS A 130 -6.29 -1.63 11.36
C HIS A 130 -6.49 -2.61 10.21
N ILE A 131 -5.58 -2.58 9.24
CA ILE A 131 -5.51 -3.53 8.15
C ILE A 131 -4.47 -4.58 8.54
N LEU A 132 -4.94 -5.78 8.92
CA LEU A 132 -4.15 -6.83 9.54
C LEU A 132 -4.10 -8.08 8.70
N ASN A 133 -2.90 -8.59 8.43
CA ASN A 133 -2.70 -9.87 7.75
C ASN A 133 -3.46 -9.99 6.41
N CYS A 134 -3.57 -8.89 5.66
CA CYS A 134 -4.22 -8.86 4.36
C CYS A 134 -3.20 -9.05 3.23
N ASP A 135 -3.68 -9.59 2.10
CA ASP A 135 -2.88 -9.78 0.89
C ASP A 135 -3.47 -8.97 -0.28
N ALA A 136 -2.61 -8.28 -1.05
CA ALA A 136 -2.97 -7.64 -2.31
C ALA A 136 -1.98 -8.07 -3.39
N TYR A 137 -2.47 -8.79 -4.43
CA TYR A 137 -1.54 -9.37 -5.39
C TYR A 137 -2.14 -9.61 -6.78
N ASN A 138 -1.25 -9.74 -7.76
CA ASN A 138 -1.61 -9.97 -9.16
C ASN A 138 -2.60 -8.93 -9.71
N ASN A 139 -2.49 -7.67 -9.30
CA ASN A 139 -3.37 -6.61 -9.80
C ASN A 139 -2.64 -5.81 -10.89
N TYR A 140 -3.25 -5.70 -12.06
CA TYR A 140 -2.67 -5.01 -13.20
C TYR A 140 -3.75 -4.28 -14.03
N ASP A 141 -3.66 -2.95 -14.08
CA ASP A 141 -4.49 -2.16 -14.98
C ASP A 141 -3.93 -2.19 -16.40
N SER A 142 -4.58 -2.95 -17.26
CA SER A 142 -4.23 -3.08 -18.66
C SER A 142 -5.00 -2.11 -19.58
N VAL A 143 -5.79 -1.19 -19.02
CA VAL A 143 -6.75 -0.34 -19.74
C VAL A 143 -6.35 1.12 -19.72
N SER A 144 -6.20 1.71 -18.52
CA SER A 144 -5.91 3.14 -18.42
C SER A 144 -4.49 3.47 -18.89
N GLU A 145 -4.31 4.69 -19.37
CA GLU A 145 -3.03 5.24 -19.80
C GLU A 145 -2.24 4.33 -20.75
N GLY A 146 -2.98 3.59 -21.60
CA GLY A 146 -2.39 2.63 -22.56
C GLY A 146 -1.87 1.36 -21.91
N GLY A 147 -2.41 0.96 -20.77
CA GLY A 147 -2.05 -0.28 -20.08
C GLY A 147 -0.68 -0.24 -19.39
N LYS A 148 -0.22 0.94 -18.99
CA LYS A 148 1.07 1.09 -18.29
C LYS A 148 1.05 0.52 -16.87
N GLY A 149 -0.14 0.28 -16.31
CA GLY A 149 -0.31 -0.33 -15.01
C GLY A 149 -0.07 0.60 -13.82
N GLY A 150 -0.02 1.92 -14.03
CA GLY A 150 0.05 2.89 -12.94
C GLY A 150 -1.23 2.92 -12.10
N ASN A 151 -1.16 3.48 -10.89
CA ASN A 151 -2.28 3.58 -9.94
C ASN A 151 -2.90 2.24 -9.50
N VAL A 152 -2.15 1.16 -9.46
CA VAL A 152 -2.60 -0.14 -8.95
C VAL A 152 -1.67 -0.59 -7.83
N ASP A 153 -1.86 0.03 -6.68
CA ASP A 153 -1.11 -0.28 -5.47
C ASP A 153 -1.75 -1.43 -4.69
N GLY A 154 -0.95 -2.15 -3.92
CA GLY A 154 -1.50 -3.10 -2.97
C GLY A 154 -2.28 -2.39 -1.86
N PHE A 155 -1.64 -1.40 -1.22
CA PHE A 155 -2.15 -0.67 -0.07
C PHE A 155 -1.83 0.82 -0.18
N GLY A 156 -2.84 1.66 -0.26
CA GLY A 156 -2.73 3.12 -0.30
C GLY A 156 -3.16 3.77 1.02
N GLY A 157 -2.30 4.60 1.58
CA GLY A 157 -2.60 5.43 2.75
C GLY A 157 -2.56 6.91 2.37
N HIS A 158 -3.71 7.47 1.97
CA HIS A 158 -3.83 8.83 1.44
C HIS A 158 -4.81 9.68 2.26
N ILE A 159 -4.59 9.75 3.58
CA ILE A 159 -5.43 10.58 4.46
C ILE A 159 -5.42 12.01 3.93
N ASN A 160 -6.53 12.47 3.39
CA ASN A 160 -6.61 13.78 2.77
C ASN A 160 -6.82 14.91 3.79
N SER A 161 -6.59 16.16 3.37
CA SER A 161 -6.69 17.35 4.22
C SER A 161 -8.04 17.48 4.96
N SER A 162 -9.14 17.02 4.37
CA SER A 162 -10.47 17.09 5.00
C SER A 162 -10.66 16.06 6.13
N SER A 163 -9.76 15.09 6.22
CA SER A 163 -9.80 13.97 7.19
C SER A 163 -8.66 14.03 8.20
N ALA A 164 -7.76 15.02 8.09
CA ALA A 164 -6.59 15.21 8.92
C ALA A 164 -6.79 16.28 10.00
N GLY A 165 -5.83 16.37 10.92
CA GLY A 165 -5.77 17.36 12.00
C GLY A 165 -6.69 17.06 13.19
N GLU A 166 -6.39 17.67 14.35
CA GLU A 166 -7.19 17.56 15.57
C GLU A 166 -7.57 16.11 15.99
N GLY A 167 -6.64 15.17 15.82
CA GLY A 167 -6.87 13.74 16.10
C GLY A 167 -7.71 12.99 15.08
N LYS A 168 -8.02 13.62 13.95
CA LYS A 168 -8.68 12.97 12.82
C LYS A 168 -7.64 12.32 11.91
N GLY A 169 -7.96 11.17 11.35
CA GLY A 169 -7.07 10.45 10.43
C GLY A 169 -5.88 9.75 11.10
N THR A 170 -5.71 9.86 12.42
CA THR A 170 -4.58 9.33 13.17
C THR A 170 -4.74 7.85 13.54
N GLY A 171 -3.62 7.19 13.87
CA GLY A 171 -3.64 5.83 14.44
C GLY A 171 -3.94 4.71 13.44
N ASN A 172 -3.83 4.97 12.16
CA ASN A 172 -4.03 3.97 11.12
C ASN A 172 -2.79 3.09 10.95
N VAL A 173 -2.99 1.78 10.80
CA VAL A 173 -1.91 0.78 10.75
C VAL A 173 -2.17 -0.25 9.65
N PHE A 174 -1.13 -0.53 8.86
CA PHE A 174 -1.00 -1.74 8.06
C PHE A 174 -0.04 -2.68 8.80
N GLU A 175 -0.50 -3.88 9.16
CA GLU A 175 0.29 -4.84 9.93
C GLU A 175 0.19 -6.24 9.34
N GLY A 176 1.33 -6.91 9.19
CA GLY A 176 1.39 -8.28 8.68
C GLY A 176 0.90 -8.45 7.24
N CYS A 177 0.77 -7.37 6.48
CA CYS A 177 0.23 -7.39 5.12
C CYS A 177 1.28 -7.77 4.09
N ARG A 178 0.82 -8.35 2.95
CA ARG A 178 1.70 -8.63 1.81
C ARG A 178 1.17 -8.00 0.52
N ALA A 179 2.08 -7.39 -0.25
CA ALA A 179 1.82 -6.84 -1.57
C ALA A 179 2.79 -7.42 -2.59
N TRP A 180 2.28 -8.11 -3.64
CA TRP A 180 3.17 -8.61 -4.70
C TRP A 180 2.49 -8.68 -6.05
N TYR A 181 3.28 -8.47 -7.10
CA TYR A 181 2.78 -8.38 -8.46
C TYR A 181 1.62 -7.40 -8.62
N ASN A 182 1.61 -6.30 -7.83
CA ASN A 182 0.79 -5.16 -8.16
C ASN A 182 1.55 -4.32 -9.21
N SER A 183 0.86 -3.86 -10.22
CA SER A 183 1.54 -3.24 -11.36
C SER A 183 2.14 -1.88 -11.04
N ASP A 184 1.71 -1.23 -9.97
CA ASP A 184 2.36 -0.03 -9.44
C ASP A 184 3.08 -0.35 -8.13
N ASP A 185 2.77 0.29 -7.04
CA ASP A 185 3.51 0.16 -5.80
C ASP A 185 2.91 -0.92 -4.86
N GLY A 186 3.72 -1.42 -3.93
CA GLY A 186 3.21 -2.33 -2.90
C GLY A 186 2.43 -1.59 -1.83
N PHE A 187 3.06 -0.54 -1.27
CA PHE A 187 2.48 0.40 -0.30
C PHE A 187 2.76 1.82 -0.77
N ASP A 188 1.73 2.66 -0.85
CA ASP A 188 1.87 4.07 -1.23
C ASP A 188 1.24 5.00 -0.20
N LEU A 189 2.04 5.93 0.35
CA LEU A 189 1.63 6.97 1.30
C LEU A 189 1.74 8.39 0.70
N ILE A 190 1.74 8.52 -0.62
CA ILE A 190 1.79 9.84 -1.26
C ILE A 190 0.57 10.68 -0.88
N ASN A 191 0.74 11.98 -0.72
CA ASN A 191 -0.32 12.92 -0.36
C ASN A 191 -1.04 12.60 0.96
N CYS A 192 -0.38 11.91 1.88
CA CYS A 192 -0.94 11.57 3.17
C CYS A 192 -0.70 12.69 4.18
N PHE A 193 -1.76 13.19 4.80
CA PHE A 193 -1.74 14.32 5.74
C PHE A 193 -1.59 13.91 7.20
N GLU A 194 -1.62 12.62 7.50
CA GLU A 194 -1.46 12.08 8.85
C GLU A 194 -0.53 10.87 8.85
N ALA A 195 0.19 10.66 9.94
CA ALA A 195 1.13 9.56 10.06
C ALA A 195 0.44 8.20 9.98
N VAL A 196 0.96 7.32 9.15
CA VAL A 196 0.55 5.92 9.00
C VAL A 196 1.70 5.02 9.39
N LYS A 197 1.40 3.91 10.04
CA LYS A 197 2.38 2.88 10.40
C LYS A 197 2.23 1.66 9.47
N ILE A 198 3.37 1.17 9.00
CA ILE A 198 3.49 -0.07 8.24
C ILE A 198 4.42 -0.98 9.04
N ILE A 199 3.88 -2.07 9.58
CA ILE A 199 4.60 -2.92 10.54
C ILE A 199 4.55 -4.37 10.09
N ASN A 200 5.71 -5.05 10.08
CA ASN A 200 5.80 -6.47 9.75
C ASN A 200 5.13 -6.82 8.40
N CYS A 201 5.33 -5.97 7.39
CA CYS A 201 4.74 -6.13 6.06
C CYS A 201 5.78 -6.59 5.03
N TRP A 202 5.32 -7.33 4.02
CA TRP A 202 6.17 -7.77 2.91
C TRP A 202 5.70 -7.13 1.60
N SER A 203 6.62 -6.58 0.85
CA SER A 203 6.38 -5.97 -0.46
C SER A 203 7.38 -6.48 -1.46
N PHE A 204 6.94 -7.27 -2.45
CA PHE A 204 7.87 -7.93 -3.34
C PHE A 204 7.30 -8.07 -4.77
N LEU A 205 8.19 -8.02 -5.75
CA LEU A 205 7.83 -8.19 -7.16
C LEU A 205 6.79 -7.19 -7.69
N ASN A 206 6.63 -6.02 -7.05
CA ASN A 206 5.73 -4.97 -7.57
C ASN A 206 6.39 -4.20 -8.73
N GLY A 207 5.57 -3.60 -9.59
CA GLY A 207 5.99 -2.93 -10.82
C GLY A 207 6.22 -3.86 -12.00
N TYR A 208 5.71 -5.09 -11.91
CA TYR A 208 5.74 -6.06 -13.00
C TYR A 208 4.33 -6.56 -13.31
N LYS A 209 4.13 -7.00 -14.54
CA LYS A 209 2.92 -7.73 -14.90
C LYS A 209 2.87 -9.05 -14.14
N PRO A 210 1.71 -9.48 -13.64
CA PRO A 210 1.55 -10.69 -12.86
C PRO A 210 2.26 -11.92 -13.42
N GLY A 211 3.05 -12.60 -12.59
CA GLY A 211 3.78 -13.81 -12.95
C GLY A 211 4.96 -13.60 -13.92
N THR A 212 5.37 -12.36 -14.18
CA THR A 212 6.46 -12.05 -15.12
C THR A 212 7.48 -11.09 -14.50
N LYS A 213 8.55 -10.79 -15.24
CA LYS A 213 9.46 -9.67 -14.99
C LYS A 213 9.29 -8.55 -16.03
N GLU A 214 8.18 -8.54 -16.77
CA GLU A 214 7.85 -7.46 -17.70
C GLU A 214 7.40 -6.23 -16.90
N ALA A 215 8.05 -5.10 -17.17
CA ALA A 215 7.79 -3.86 -16.43
C ALA A 215 6.35 -3.35 -16.66
N ALA A 216 5.77 -2.88 -15.58
CA ALA A 216 4.52 -2.11 -15.53
C ALA A 216 4.78 -0.88 -14.64
N GLY A 217 3.80 -0.13 -14.16
CA GLY A 217 3.89 1.04 -13.28
C GLY A 217 5.24 1.40 -12.65
N ASP A 218 5.27 2.03 -11.50
CA ASP A 218 6.52 2.44 -10.85
C ASP A 218 7.24 1.28 -10.16
N GLY A 219 6.55 0.53 -9.35
CA GLY A 219 7.08 -0.65 -8.69
C GLY A 219 8.00 -0.35 -7.53
N THR A 220 7.56 0.52 -6.64
CA THR A 220 8.18 0.72 -5.34
C THR A 220 7.57 -0.23 -4.31
N GLY A 221 8.40 -0.83 -3.46
CA GLY A 221 7.91 -1.67 -2.38
C GLY A 221 7.13 -0.89 -1.33
N PHE A 222 7.81 0.08 -0.72
CA PHE A 222 7.27 0.98 0.29
C PHE A 222 7.56 2.43 -0.08
N LYS A 223 6.60 3.10 -0.69
CA LYS A 223 6.62 4.52 -1.02
C LYS A 223 6.03 5.28 0.17
N ALA A 224 6.92 5.70 1.08
CA ALA A 224 6.54 6.11 2.42
C ALA A 224 6.39 7.62 2.57
N GLY A 225 5.69 8.28 1.64
CA GLY A 225 5.41 9.70 1.75
C GLY A 225 5.45 10.46 0.43
N GLY A 226 5.72 11.75 0.51
CA GLY A 226 5.76 12.66 -0.63
C GLY A 226 4.43 13.33 -0.94
N TYR A 227 4.50 14.37 -1.73
CA TYR A 227 3.33 15.14 -2.17
C TYR A 227 3.42 15.35 -3.66
N GLY A 228 2.37 14.97 -4.38
CA GLY A 228 2.30 15.12 -5.83
C GLY A 228 2.43 16.57 -6.25
N MET A 229 3.27 16.82 -7.22
CA MET A 229 3.51 18.17 -7.79
C MET A 229 3.23 18.16 -9.28
N SER A 230 2.69 19.24 -9.79
CA SER A 230 2.68 19.52 -11.22
C SER A 230 3.73 20.57 -11.56
N ALA A 231 4.02 20.74 -12.85
CA ALA A 231 4.98 21.76 -13.31
C ALA A 231 4.62 23.16 -12.84
N ASP A 232 3.32 23.45 -12.71
CA ASP A 232 2.79 24.79 -12.50
C ASP A 232 2.14 24.99 -11.12
N ASN A 233 2.01 23.92 -10.30
CA ASN A 233 1.29 24.01 -9.04
C ASN A 233 2.04 23.30 -7.90
N LEU A 234 2.20 24.01 -6.79
CA LEU A 234 2.62 23.41 -5.54
C LEU A 234 1.49 22.53 -4.97
N PRO A 235 1.82 21.34 -4.39
CA PRO A 235 0.82 20.51 -3.76
C PRO A 235 0.28 21.14 -2.49
N ALA A 236 -0.94 20.80 -2.12
CA ALA A 236 -1.39 21.04 -0.76
C ALA A 236 -0.54 20.18 0.19
N THR A 237 -0.12 20.79 1.30
CA THR A 237 0.67 20.11 2.35
C THR A 237 0.04 20.36 3.71
N PRO A 238 0.18 19.45 4.67
CA PRO A 238 -0.25 19.70 6.05
C PRO A 238 0.67 20.74 6.74
N ASP A 239 0.14 21.44 7.74
CA ASP A 239 0.93 22.36 8.58
C ASP A 239 2.05 21.64 9.32
N ILE A 240 1.81 20.40 9.72
CA ILE A 240 2.80 19.51 10.33
C ILE A 240 2.99 18.33 9.40
N ILE A 241 4.19 18.22 8.83
CA ILE A 241 4.52 17.10 7.95
C ILE A 241 4.51 15.80 8.75
N PRO A 242 3.70 14.79 8.34
CA PRO A 242 3.59 13.55 9.07
C PRO A 242 4.89 12.74 8.99
N GLN A 243 5.31 12.17 10.12
CA GLN A 243 6.40 11.21 10.16
C GLN A 243 5.83 9.80 10.06
N HIS A 244 5.85 9.23 8.86
CA HIS A 244 5.43 7.85 8.64
C HIS A 244 6.45 6.87 9.21
N GLU A 245 5.99 5.67 9.57
CA GLU A 245 6.84 4.61 10.13
C GLU A 245 6.73 3.35 9.27
N VAL A 246 7.87 2.79 8.86
CA VAL A 246 7.96 1.45 8.25
C VAL A 246 8.95 0.64 9.09
N ARG A 247 8.44 -0.43 9.73
CA ARG A 247 9.23 -1.22 10.68
C ARG A 247 9.07 -2.72 10.45
N ASN A 248 10.13 -3.48 10.72
CA ASN A 248 10.15 -4.94 10.67
C ASN A 248 9.63 -5.50 9.33
N SER A 249 9.86 -4.80 8.24
CA SER A 249 9.25 -5.07 6.94
C SER A 249 10.27 -5.54 5.91
N LEU A 250 9.81 -6.31 4.92
CA LEU A 250 10.65 -6.87 3.85
C LEU A 250 10.28 -6.27 2.50
N ALA A 251 11.27 -5.70 1.81
CA ALA A 251 11.19 -5.35 0.40
C ALA A 251 12.06 -6.31 -0.42
N TYR A 252 11.45 -7.05 -1.38
CA TYR A 252 12.19 -8.01 -2.18
C TYR A 252 11.88 -7.85 -3.67
N TYR A 253 12.90 -7.66 -4.48
CA TYR A 253 12.83 -7.63 -5.95
C TYR A 253 11.75 -6.68 -6.53
N ASN A 254 11.44 -5.56 -5.86
CA ASN A 254 10.56 -4.54 -6.45
C ASN A 254 11.26 -3.85 -7.62
N ARG A 255 10.50 -3.44 -8.65
CA ARG A 255 11.07 -2.96 -9.91
C ARG A 255 11.99 -1.76 -9.73
N LEU A 256 11.54 -0.72 -9.05
CA LEU A 256 12.35 0.49 -8.83
C LEU A 256 12.99 0.52 -7.45
N ARG A 257 12.20 0.60 -6.38
CA ARG A 257 12.76 0.84 -5.04
C ARG A 257 12.19 -0.14 -4.01
N GLY A 258 13.01 -0.48 -3.03
CA GLY A 258 12.56 -1.23 -1.87
C GLY A 258 11.82 -0.31 -0.89
N PHE A 259 12.55 0.63 -0.28
CA PHE A 259 12.05 1.66 0.63
C PHE A 259 12.37 3.04 0.06
N TYR A 260 11.35 3.89 -0.03
CA TYR A 260 11.46 5.17 -0.69
C TYR A 260 10.80 6.30 0.10
N ALA A 261 11.53 7.38 0.35
CA ALA A 261 11.00 8.59 0.97
C ALA A 261 10.12 9.41 0.02
N ASN A 262 10.23 9.18 -1.28
CA ASN A 262 9.36 9.76 -2.30
C ASN A 262 9.28 11.29 -2.26
N HIS A 263 10.42 11.97 -2.19
CA HIS A 263 10.48 13.42 -2.14
C HIS A 263 9.68 14.03 -0.96
N HIS A 264 9.64 13.31 0.17
CA HIS A 264 8.93 13.78 1.36
C HIS A 264 9.48 15.11 1.87
N LEU A 265 8.68 15.83 2.65
CA LEU A 265 9.03 17.16 3.15
C LEU A 265 9.57 17.15 4.59
N GLY A 266 9.84 15.98 5.12
CA GLY A 266 10.33 15.77 6.49
C GLY A 266 10.90 14.37 6.64
N GLY A 267 11.14 13.97 7.89
CA GLY A 267 11.70 12.67 8.20
C GLY A 267 10.67 11.54 8.13
N ILE A 268 11.15 10.35 7.79
CA ILE A 268 10.43 9.08 7.85
C ILE A 268 11.24 8.12 8.72
N ILE A 269 10.58 7.22 9.43
CA ILE A 269 11.23 6.18 10.23
C ILE A 269 11.27 4.89 9.44
N PHE A 270 12.50 4.43 9.13
CA PHE A 270 12.77 3.11 8.58
C PHE A 270 13.61 2.33 9.59
N GLU A 271 13.00 1.38 10.29
CA GLU A 271 13.69 0.66 11.36
C GLU A 271 13.46 -0.85 11.28
N SER A 272 14.56 -1.59 11.42
CA SER A 272 14.55 -3.07 11.42
C SER A 272 13.95 -3.67 10.15
N ASN A 273 14.16 -3.04 8.99
CA ASN A 273 13.68 -3.51 7.72
C ASN A 273 14.76 -4.27 6.95
N THR A 274 14.33 -5.16 6.07
CA THR A 274 15.21 -5.89 5.16
C THR A 274 14.86 -5.55 3.72
N ALA A 275 15.86 -5.15 2.93
CA ALA A 275 15.72 -4.89 1.50
C ALA A 275 16.67 -5.78 0.71
N VAL A 276 16.10 -6.54 -0.23
CA VAL A 276 16.85 -7.48 -1.06
C VAL A 276 16.50 -7.26 -2.53
N ASN A 277 17.53 -7.07 -3.34
CA ASN A 277 17.46 -7.14 -4.80
C ASN A 277 16.37 -6.27 -5.46
N SER A 278 15.99 -5.14 -4.86
CA SER A 278 15.17 -4.12 -5.53
C SER A 278 16.05 -3.26 -6.47
N GLY A 279 15.46 -2.45 -7.33
CA GLY A 279 16.22 -1.50 -8.16
C GLY A 279 17.17 -0.68 -7.30
N GLU A 280 16.64 0.07 -6.34
CA GLU A 280 17.37 0.69 -5.23
C GLU A 280 16.78 0.16 -3.93
N ASN A 281 17.58 -0.39 -3.04
CA ASN A 281 17.05 -0.93 -1.78
C ASN A 281 16.49 0.17 -0.87
N TYR A 282 17.24 1.26 -0.68
CA TYR A 282 16.80 2.44 0.09
C TYR A 282 17.09 3.71 -0.69
N ASN A 283 16.05 4.50 -0.96
CA ASN A 283 16.18 5.84 -1.56
C ASN A 283 15.51 6.88 -0.67
N MET A 284 16.32 7.80 -0.14
CA MET A 284 15.92 8.78 0.88
C MET A 284 15.76 10.20 0.31
N THR A 285 15.39 10.33 -0.95
CA THR A 285 15.21 11.64 -1.57
C THR A 285 14.09 12.43 -0.91
N ASN A 286 14.41 13.64 -0.46
CA ASN A 286 13.46 14.65 0.00
C ASN A 286 13.31 15.78 -1.00
N ARG A 287 12.37 16.68 -0.73
CA ARG A 287 12.25 18.01 -1.38
C ARG A 287 12.82 19.09 -0.47
N GLU A 288 13.38 20.13 -1.11
CA GLU A 288 13.84 21.31 -0.41
C GLU A 288 12.67 22.13 0.12
N LEU A 289 12.84 22.70 1.33
CA LEU A 289 11.89 23.64 1.93
C LEU A 289 12.52 25.03 2.02
N PRO A 290 11.72 26.12 1.82
CA PRO A 290 10.31 26.12 1.43
C PRO A 290 10.10 25.61 0.01
N LEU A 291 8.95 24.98 -0.24
CA LEU A 291 8.60 24.51 -1.58
C LEU A 291 8.57 25.65 -2.58
N ALA A 292 9.22 25.44 -3.73
CA ALA A 292 9.25 26.38 -4.85
C ALA A 292 9.00 25.65 -6.17
N LEU A 293 8.72 26.39 -7.23
CA LEU A 293 8.64 25.88 -8.60
C LEU A 293 9.83 26.37 -9.43
N PRO A 294 10.50 25.50 -10.16
CA PRO A 294 10.36 24.03 -10.13
C PRO A 294 10.83 23.45 -8.79
N PRO A 295 10.29 22.29 -8.37
CA PRO A 295 10.69 21.65 -7.14
C PRO A 295 12.14 21.18 -7.20
N THR A 296 12.86 21.29 -6.10
CA THR A 296 14.26 20.87 -5.99
C THR A 296 14.35 19.62 -5.11
N ASP A 297 14.92 18.56 -5.67
CA ASP A 297 15.24 17.35 -4.91
C ASP A 297 16.54 17.53 -4.15
N VAL A 298 16.54 17.08 -2.90
CA VAL A 298 17.71 17.15 -2.02
C VAL A 298 17.94 15.81 -1.34
N SER A 299 19.16 15.63 -0.84
CA SER A 299 19.47 14.48 0.01
C SER A 299 18.63 14.50 1.27
N GLY A 300 18.01 13.36 1.58
CA GLY A 300 17.04 13.18 2.66
C GLY A 300 17.53 13.67 4.00
N TYR A 301 16.66 14.33 4.73
CA TYR A 301 16.91 14.92 6.05
C TYR A 301 15.83 14.52 7.05
N ASP A 302 16.15 14.62 8.32
CA ASP A 302 15.29 14.30 9.46
C ASP A 302 14.81 12.84 9.52
N HIS A 303 15.37 11.96 8.67
CA HIS A 303 15.06 10.53 8.69
C HIS A 303 15.67 9.83 9.90
N ILE A 304 15.00 8.79 10.37
CA ILE A 304 15.51 7.81 11.32
C ILE A 304 15.65 6.48 10.57
N ILE A 305 16.89 6.05 10.34
CA ILE A 305 17.25 4.87 9.54
C ILE A 305 18.12 3.96 10.40
N LYS A 306 17.50 2.97 11.05
CA LYS A 306 18.20 2.16 12.07
C LYS A 306 17.96 0.67 11.89
N ASN A 307 18.99 -0.11 12.20
CA ASN A 307 18.89 -1.58 12.27
C ASN A 307 18.40 -2.22 10.97
N ASN A 308 18.61 -1.58 9.82
CA ASN A 308 18.14 -2.10 8.55
C ASN A 308 19.20 -2.97 7.89
N LEU A 309 18.72 -3.98 7.14
CA LEU A 309 19.56 -4.84 6.31
C LEU A 309 19.33 -4.52 4.83
N SER A 310 20.40 -4.51 4.07
CA SER A 310 20.37 -4.39 2.61
C SER A 310 21.29 -5.42 1.99
N PHE A 311 20.76 -6.21 1.06
CA PHE A 311 21.52 -7.18 0.31
C PHE A 311 21.22 -7.05 -1.18
N VAL A 312 22.23 -6.96 -2.01
CA VAL A 312 22.17 -6.74 -3.46
C VAL A 312 21.18 -5.63 -3.87
N SER A 313 21.62 -4.69 -4.65
CA SER A 313 20.79 -3.64 -5.27
C SER A 313 21.03 -3.68 -6.78
N ARG A 314 19.95 -3.79 -7.58
CA ARG A 314 20.10 -3.97 -9.03
C ARG A 314 20.57 -2.72 -9.77
N SER A 315 20.42 -1.54 -9.19
CA SER A 315 20.98 -0.29 -9.74
C SER A 315 22.49 -0.16 -9.59
N GLY A 316 23.11 -1.16 -8.99
CA GLY A 316 24.55 -1.25 -8.80
C GLY A 316 25.08 -0.45 -7.62
N SER A 317 25.67 -1.10 -6.70
CA SER A 317 26.66 -0.67 -5.71
C SER A 317 26.21 0.14 -4.48
N LYS A 318 25.07 0.81 -4.43
CA LYS A 318 24.71 1.57 -3.21
C LYS A 318 23.49 1.00 -2.53
N HIS A 319 23.67 0.54 -1.30
CA HIS A 319 22.59 0.02 -0.46
C HIS A 319 21.58 1.11 -0.08
N ILE A 320 22.08 2.34 0.12
CA ILE A 320 21.27 3.52 0.41
C ILE A 320 21.75 4.69 -0.45
N VAL A 321 20.81 5.40 -1.06
CA VAL A 321 21.10 6.57 -1.91
C VAL A 321 20.37 7.81 -1.36
N THR A 322 20.90 8.96 -1.73
CA THR A 322 20.26 10.27 -1.52
C THR A 322 19.92 10.56 -0.06
N VAL A 323 20.80 10.22 0.89
CA VAL A 323 20.65 10.54 2.32
C VAL A 323 21.69 11.58 2.76
N ASN A 324 21.23 12.55 3.54
CA ASN A 324 22.10 13.49 4.27
C ASN A 324 22.34 12.95 5.69
N ARG A 325 23.46 12.25 5.89
CA ARG A 325 23.80 11.64 7.19
C ARG A 325 24.05 12.67 8.31
N ALA A 326 24.37 13.92 7.96
CA ALA A 326 24.55 14.99 8.94
C ALA A 326 23.21 15.55 9.45
N LYS A 327 22.12 15.33 8.70
CA LYS A 327 20.76 15.79 9.03
C LYS A 327 19.78 14.64 9.25
N SER A 328 20.26 13.42 9.37
CA SER A 328 19.43 12.22 9.59
C SER A 328 20.11 11.31 10.59
N GLU A 329 19.34 10.59 11.37
CA GLU A 329 19.85 9.56 12.26
C GLU A 329 20.01 8.24 11.51
N VAL A 330 21.26 7.89 11.15
CA VAL A 330 21.58 6.68 10.38
C VAL A 330 22.56 5.85 11.20
N SER A 331 22.10 4.71 11.72
CA SER A 331 22.92 3.88 12.61
C SER A 331 22.54 2.41 12.63
N ASN A 332 23.54 1.58 12.89
CA ASN A 332 23.40 0.12 13.02
C ASN A 332 22.78 -0.59 11.81
N ASN A 333 22.94 -0.03 10.62
CA ASN A 333 22.48 -0.68 9.41
C ASN A 333 23.61 -1.55 8.83
N SER A 334 23.29 -2.61 8.09
CA SER A 334 24.29 -3.47 7.43
C SER A 334 25.22 -2.68 6.50
N PHE A 335 24.77 -1.55 6.00
CA PHE A 335 25.53 -0.66 5.11
C PHE A 335 26.27 0.48 5.83
N ASP A 336 26.33 0.47 7.15
CA ASP A 336 27.08 1.44 7.96
C ASP A 336 28.43 0.86 8.44
N GLY A 337 28.57 -0.45 8.40
CA GLY A 337 29.76 -1.19 8.88
C GLY A 337 30.73 -1.56 7.77
N SER A 338 31.79 -2.26 8.18
CA SER A 338 32.75 -2.88 7.29
C SER A 338 32.44 -4.34 6.95
N GLU A 339 31.48 -4.95 7.61
CA GLU A 339 31.06 -6.32 7.38
C GLU A 339 30.08 -6.34 6.20
N GLU A 340 30.34 -7.19 5.23
CA GLU A 340 29.53 -7.36 4.04
C GLU A 340 28.51 -8.46 4.31
N VAL A 341 27.24 -8.18 4.03
CA VAL A 341 26.17 -9.20 4.03
C VAL A 341 26.36 -10.08 2.81
N VAL A 342 26.38 -11.38 3.01
CA VAL A 342 26.55 -12.38 1.96
C VAL A 342 25.33 -13.30 1.87
N GLU A 343 25.21 -14.03 0.75
CA GLU A 343 24.09 -14.95 0.53
C GLU A 343 23.93 -15.99 1.65
N ALA A 344 25.05 -16.43 2.23
CA ALA A 344 25.06 -17.41 3.32
C ALA A 344 24.45 -16.90 4.63
N ASP A 345 24.20 -15.61 4.77
CA ASP A 345 23.49 -15.02 5.92
C ASP A 345 21.99 -15.21 5.84
N PHE A 346 21.47 -15.69 4.70
CA PHE A 346 20.05 -15.95 4.49
C PHE A 346 19.76 -17.45 4.46
N ILE A 347 18.64 -17.83 5.03
CA ILE A 347 18.17 -19.22 4.98
C ILE A 347 17.72 -19.54 3.55
N SER A 348 17.04 -18.61 2.89
CA SER A 348 16.62 -18.70 1.49
C SER A 348 16.49 -17.31 0.86
N LEU A 349 16.78 -17.23 -0.43
CA LEU A 349 16.49 -16.05 -1.28
C LEU A 349 15.48 -16.40 -2.40
N GLU A 350 14.79 -17.53 -2.28
CA GLU A 350 13.81 -17.98 -3.27
C GLU A 350 12.50 -17.20 -3.15
N GLU A 351 12.09 -16.53 -4.23
CA GLU A 351 10.86 -15.71 -4.25
C GLU A 351 9.59 -16.51 -3.92
N ALA A 352 9.58 -17.81 -4.23
CA ALA A 352 8.45 -18.69 -3.96
C ALA A 352 8.15 -18.83 -2.45
N GLU A 353 9.16 -18.70 -1.59
CA GLU A 353 8.98 -18.76 -0.14
C GLU A 353 8.10 -17.62 0.38
N LEU A 354 8.16 -16.45 -0.25
CA LEU A 354 7.35 -15.28 0.14
C LEU A 354 5.87 -15.44 -0.24
N MET A 355 5.57 -16.31 -1.21
CA MET A 355 4.20 -16.56 -1.70
C MET A 355 3.51 -17.73 -0.99
N ARG A 356 4.19 -18.39 -0.05
CA ARG A 356 3.61 -19.51 0.70
C ARG A 356 2.35 -19.09 1.45
N ASP A 357 1.51 -20.07 1.74
CA ASP A 357 0.32 -19.85 2.57
C ASP A 357 0.70 -19.26 3.93
N ARG A 358 -0.15 -18.38 4.43
CA ARG A 358 -0.03 -17.86 5.78
C ARG A 358 -0.15 -18.97 6.81
N LYS A 359 0.41 -18.74 7.99
CA LYS A 359 0.19 -19.62 9.16
C LYS A 359 -1.31 -19.71 9.49
N PRO A 360 -1.76 -20.76 10.18
CA PRO A 360 -3.18 -20.92 10.54
C PRO A 360 -3.77 -19.77 11.36
N ASN A 361 -2.94 -19.05 12.10
CA ASN A 361 -3.35 -17.85 12.84
C ASN A 361 -3.40 -16.55 11.98
N GLY A 362 -3.08 -16.65 10.69
CA GLY A 362 -3.06 -15.55 9.75
C GLY A 362 -1.72 -14.82 9.63
N ASP A 363 -0.74 -15.14 10.46
CA ASP A 363 0.59 -14.52 10.39
C ASP A 363 1.33 -14.86 9.10
N LEU A 364 2.37 -14.10 8.81
CA LEU A 364 3.28 -14.34 7.71
C LEU A 364 3.89 -15.74 7.81
N PRO A 365 4.14 -16.44 6.68
CA PRO A 365 4.81 -17.74 6.71
C PRO A 365 6.22 -17.62 7.26
N ASP A 366 6.72 -18.68 7.87
CA ASP A 366 8.15 -18.78 8.13
C ASP A 366 8.88 -18.96 6.79
N VAL A 367 9.81 -18.08 6.52
CA VAL A 367 10.74 -18.26 5.39
C VAL A 367 11.87 -19.13 5.90
N ASN A 368 11.96 -20.33 5.38
CA ASN A 368 12.99 -21.29 5.74
C ASN A 368 14.22 -21.16 4.84
#